data_b3f2a38eb6a861d4f1ddddd5d9b5c541
#
_entry.id   b3f2a38eb6a861d4f1ddddd5d9b5c541
#
_cell.length_a   1.000
_cell.length_b   1.000
_cell.length_c   1.000
_cell.angle_alpha   90.00
_cell.angle_beta   90.00
_cell.angle_gamma   90.00
#
_symmetry.space_group_name_H-M   'P 1'
#
loop_
_entity.id
_entity.type
_entity.pdbx_description
1 polymer ?
#
loop_
_entity_poly.entity_id
_entity_poly.type
_entity_poly.pdbx_seq_one_letter_code
_entity_poly.pdbx_strand_id
1 'polypeptide(L)'
;MSVDNLYLQYGMAKHMSKQKTVIPDAEGLVASINATKSRGFPPVNLWNPPFCGDLDMRIARDGTWFYQGTPIGRPGLVKLFSSVIKREKGKYFLVTPVEKVGITVDDVPFVATDFDVLKEDEVQVLHFITNVGDCVSASPDYPIRVERHPVSGEPSPYILIRANLEALIDRKSFYRLVDLGVHHEDWFGVWSSGHFFGIIPSVELV
;
A
#
# COMPACT_ATOMS: atom_id res chain seq x y z
N MET A 1 78.01 14.78 6.24
CA MET A 1 77.69 13.35 6.25
C MET A 1 76.17 13.26 6.16
N SER A 2 75.75 12.89 4.98
CA SER A 2 74.37 12.94 4.54
C SER A 2 73.69 11.66 4.94
N VAL A 3 72.45 11.79 5.42
CA VAL A 3 71.53 10.67 5.61
C VAL A 3 70.36 10.88 4.64
N ASP A 4 70.38 10.06 3.62
CA ASP A 4 69.40 10.08 2.56
C ASP A 4 68.05 9.52 3.05
N ASN A 5 67.04 10.25 2.67
CA ASN A 5 65.63 10.10 2.98
C ASN A 5 64.97 9.19 1.96
N LEU A 6 64.53 7.99 2.38
CA LEU A 6 63.82 7.04 1.51
C LEU A 6 62.35 7.11 1.81
N TYR A 7 61.61 7.98 1.12
CA TYR A 7 60.19 7.97 1.11
C TYR A 7 59.67 6.95 0.09
N LEU A 8 59.28 5.79 0.58
CA LEU A 8 58.49 4.85 -0.19
C LEU A 8 57.06 5.37 -0.30
N GLN A 9 56.70 5.85 -1.49
CA GLN A 9 55.31 6.17 -1.85
C GLN A 9 54.51 4.90 -2.02
N TYR A 10 53.68 4.57 -1.01
CA TYR A 10 52.59 3.63 -1.18
C TYR A 10 51.43 4.34 -1.89
N GLY A 11 51.35 4.11 -3.19
CA GLY A 11 50.19 4.50 -3.99
C GLY A 11 48.97 3.69 -3.61
N MET A 12 48.13 4.20 -2.70
CA MET A 12 46.78 3.71 -2.54
C MET A 12 45.92 4.19 -3.73
N ALA A 13 45.84 3.38 -4.76
CA ALA A 13 44.82 3.52 -5.78
C ALA A 13 43.45 3.28 -5.13
N LYS A 14 42.77 4.38 -4.80
CA LYS A 14 41.34 4.34 -4.50
C LYS A 14 40.62 3.83 -5.75
N HIS A 15 40.27 2.56 -5.75
CA HIS A 15 39.23 2.03 -6.62
C HIS A 15 37.91 2.69 -6.20
N MET A 16 37.65 3.88 -6.70
CA MET A 16 36.31 4.44 -6.75
C MET A 16 35.54 3.62 -7.80
N SER A 17 34.92 2.55 -7.36
CA SER A 17 33.84 1.91 -8.09
C SER A 17 32.81 3.00 -8.41
N LYS A 18 32.75 3.44 -9.67
CA LYS A 18 31.63 4.24 -10.19
C LYS A 18 30.40 3.36 -10.06
N GLN A 19 29.67 3.48 -8.94
CA GLN A 19 28.30 2.99 -8.89
C GLN A 19 27.57 3.74 -10.00
N LYS A 20 27.25 3.00 -11.06
CA LYS A 20 26.38 3.46 -12.12
C LYS A 20 25.04 3.72 -11.45
N THR A 21 24.67 4.99 -11.26
CA THR A 21 23.35 5.37 -10.76
C THR A 21 22.37 4.86 -11.81
N VAL A 22 21.80 3.69 -11.57
CA VAL A 22 20.72 3.16 -12.40
C VAL A 22 19.51 4.02 -12.07
N ILE A 23 19.06 4.81 -13.02
CA ILE A 23 17.81 5.55 -12.89
C ILE A 23 16.71 4.49 -12.91
N PRO A 24 15.88 4.39 -11.85
CA PRO A 24 14.79 3.42 -11.81
C PRO A 24 13.83 3.66 -12.98
N ASP A 25 13.49 2.60 -13.69
CA ASP A 25 12.49 2.64 -14.75
C ASP A 25 11.45 1.53 -14.55
N ALA A 26 10.24 1.75 -15.09
CA ALA A 26 9.14 0.82 -14.91
C ALA A 26 9.36 -0.54 -15.63
N GLU A 27 10.10 -0.57 -16.72
CA GLU A 27 10.35 -1.82 -17.48
C GLU A 27 11.32 -2.74 -16.74
N GLY A 28 12.41 -2.19 -16.19
CA GLY A 28 13.34 -2.91 -15.36
C GLY A 28 12.67 -3.48 -14.11
N LEU A 29 11.80 -2.69 -13.48
CA LEU A 29 11.02 -3.12 -12.32
C LEU A 29 10.06 -4.29 -12.66
N VAL A 30 9.36 -4.23 -13.81
CA VAL A 30 8.50 -5.32 -14.29
C VAL A 30 9.31 -6.61 -14.49
N ALA A 31 10.50 -6.52 -15.07
CA ALA A 31 11.36 -7.69 -15.26
C ALA A 31 11.79 -8.29 -13.90
N SER A 32 12.17 -7.44 -12.94
CA SER A 32 12.56 -7.84 -11.58
C SER A 32 11.39 -8.52 -10.83
N ILE A 33 10.17 -7.98 -10.92
CA ILE A 33 8.98 -8.57 -10.29
C ILE A 33 8.63 -9.92 -10.94
N ASN A 34 8.65 -10.00 -12.28
CA ASN A 34 8.36 -11.26 -12.99
C ASN A 34 9.34 -12.38 -12.65
N ALA A 35 10.60 -12.06 -12.36
CA ALA A 35 11.60 -13.03 -11.92
C ALA A 35 11.29 -13.62 -10.52
N THR A 36 10.44 -12.97 -9.71
CA THR A 36 10.10 -13.40 -8.35
C THR A 36 8.77 -14.15 -8.25
N LYS A 37 8.08 -14.42 -9.37
CA LYS A 37 6.77 -15.08 -9.37
C LYS A 37 6.81 -16.41 -8.66
N SER A 38 6.22 -16.45 -7.46
CA SER A 38 5.86 -17.65 -6.72
C SER A 38 4.32 -17.80 -6.68
N ARG A 39 3.83 -18.94 -6.22
CA ARG A 39 2.40 -19.08 -5.93
C ARG A 39 2.05 -18.21 -4.73
N GLY A 40 1.22 -17.18 -4.92
CA GLY A 40 0.77 -16.25 -3.88
C GLY A 40 1.44 -14.88 -3.94
N PHE A 41 1.21 -14.07 -2.90
CA PHE A 41 1.84 -12.75 -2.80
C PHE A 41 3.34 -12.85 -2.55
N PRO A 42 4.15 -12.00 -3.20
CA PRO A 42 5.57 -11.93 -2.91
C PRO A 42 5.82 -11.58 -1.43
N PRO A 43 6.81 -12.19 -0.77
CA PRO A 43 7.12 -11.92 0.64
C PRO A 43 7.87 -10.59 0.80
N VAL A 44 7.22 -9.49 0.40
CA VAL A 44 7.80 -8.13 0.34
C VAL A 44 8.38 -7.66 1.68
N ASN A 45 7.77 -8.12 2.78
CA ASN A 45 8.23 -7.77 4.12
C ASN A 45 9.62 -8.35 4.48
N LEU A 46 10.02 -9.44 3.81
CA LEU A 46 11.33 -10.06 3.99
C LEU A 46 12.41 -9.41 3.14
N TRP A 47 12.02 -8.57 2.16
CA TRP A 47 12.98 -7.94 1.26
C TRP A 47 13.45 -6.60 1.83
N ASN A 48 14.76 -6.41 1.82
CA ASN A 48 15.40 -5.17 2.27
C ASN A 48 16.55 -4.75 1.34
N PRO A 49 16.26 -4.56 0.04
CA PRO A 49 17.26 -4.13 -0.93
C PRO A 49 17.65 -2.65 -0.71
N PRO A 50 18.74 -2.19 -1.35
CA PRO A 50 19.11 -0.79 -1.34
C PRO A 50 18.03 0.09 -1.98
N PHE A 51 17.89 1.32 -1.47
CA PHE A 51 17.06 2.32 -2.09
C PHE A 51 17.71 2.85 -3.36
N CYS A 52 17.00 2.80 -4.48
CA CYS A 52 17.51 3.16 -5.81
C CYS A 52 17.02 4.54 -6.31
N GLY A 53 16.26 5.26 -5.49
CA GLY A 53 15.69 6.57 -5.85
C GLY A 53 14.17 6.51 -5.99
N ASP A 54 13.58 7.65 -6.32
CA ASP A 54 12.14 7.77 -6.54
C ASP A 54 11.81 7.53 -8.02
N LEU A 55 10.73 6.80 -8.25
CA LEU A 55 10.14 6.58 -9.55
C LEU A 55 8.99 7.59 -9.75
N ASP A 56 8.92 8.21 -10.93
CA ASP A 56 7.78 9.06 -11.27
C ASP A 56 6.52 8.21 -11.50
N MET A 57 6.07 7.62 -10.42
CA MET A 57 4.86 6.81 -10.33
C MET A 57 3.99 7.32 -9.20
N ARG A 58 2.69 7.51 -9.48
CA ARG A 58 1.73 8.04 -8.53
C ARG A 58 0.46 7.20 -8.53
N ILE A 59 -0.07 6.96 -7.35
CA ILE A 59 -1.41 6.37 -7.15
C ILE A 59 -2.32 7.49 -6.64
N ALA A 60 -3.31 7.85 -7.45
CA ALA A 60 -4.32 8.83 -7.07
C ALA A 60 -5.32 8.24 -6.06
N ARG A 61 -6.05 9.11 -5.36
CA ARG A 61 -7.04 8.73 -4.34
C ARG A 61 -8.15 7.82 -4.87
N ASP A 62 -8.49 7.93 -6.17
CA ASP A 62 -9.46 7.07 -6.84
C ASP A 62 -8.92 5.70 -7.25
N GLY A 63 -7.65 5.41 -6.92
CA GLY A 63 -6.97 4.17 -7.28
C GLY A 63 -6.37 4.14 -8.68
N THR A 64 -6.39 5.26 -9.41
CA THR A 64 -5.75 5.37 -10.74
C THR A 64 -4.23 5.47 -10.57
N TRP A 65 -3.51 4.62 -11.30
CA TRP A 65 -2.05 4.62 -11.34
C TRP A 65 -1.53 5.45 -12.52
N PHE A 66 -0.55 6.29 -12.25
CA PHE A 66 0.14 7.10 -13.25
C PHE A 66 1.61 6.76 -13.29
N TYR A 67 2.18 6.78 -14.48
CA TYR A 67 3.62 6.73 -14.71
C TYR A 67 4.01 7.87 -15.66
N GLN A 68 4.95 8.72 -15.22
CA GLN A 68 5.36 9.94 -15.95
C GLN A 68 4.16 10.79 -16.37
N GLY A 69 3.22 11.00 -15.44
CA GLY A 69 2.02 11.78 -15.64
C GLY A 69 0.93 11.11 -16.51
N THR A 70 1.19 9.92 -17.09
CA THR A 70 0.25 9.19 -17.94
C THR A 70 -0.43 8.06 -17.17
N PRO A 71 -1.78 7.91 -17.25
CA PRO A 71 -2.48 6.79 -16.63
C PRO A 71 -2.03 5.44 -17.17
N ILE A 72 -1.81 4.47 -16.28
CA ILE A 72 -1.49 3.09 -16.67
C ILE A 72 -2.78 2.35 -17.05
N GLY A 73 -3.07 2.26 -18.34
CA GLY A 73 -4.28 1.63 -18.86
C GLY A 73 -4.27 0.09 -18.91
N ARG A 74 -3.28 -0.59 -18.31
CA ARG A 74 -3.15 -2.05 -18.31
C ARG A 74 -3.41 -2.61 -16.92
N PRO A 75 -4.60 -3.19 -16.62
CA PRO A 75 -4.92 -3.69 -15.28
C PRO A 75 -3.93 -4.74 -14.76
N GLY A 76 -3.43 -5.62 -15.65
CA GLY A 76 -2.42 -6.62 -15.29
C GLY A 76 -1.10 -6.02 -14.81
N LEU A 77 -0.71 -4.85 -15.33
CA LEU A 77 0.49 -4.13 -14.91
C LEU A 77 0.28 -3.45 -13.56
N VAL A 78 -0.88 -2.83 -13.36
CA VAL A 78 -1.29 -2.26 -12.06
C VAL A 78 -1.29 -3.36 -10.99
N LYS A 79 -1.91 -4.52 -11.28
CA LYS A 79 -1.91 -5.67 -10.36
C LYS A 79 -0.51 -6.19 -10.06
N LEU A 80 0.39 -6.17 -11.03
CA LEU A 80 1.78 -6.58 -10.84
C LEU A 80 2.50 -5.63 -9.87
N PHE A 81 2.44 -4.32 -10.11
CA PHE A 81 3.06 -3.33 -9.24
C PHE A 81 2.42 -3.32 -7.84
N SER A 82 1.10 -3.44 -7.76
CA SER A 82 0.40 -3.47 -6.48
C SER A 82 0.88 -4.60 -5.58
N SER A 83 1.28 -5.75 -6.16
CA SER A 83 1.73 -6.92 -5.40
C SER A 83 3.04 -6.71 -4.64
N VAL A 84 3.82 -5.70 -5.01
CA VAL A 84 5.14 -5.40 -4.42
C VAL A 84 5.19 -4.07 -3.67
N ILE A 85 4.04 -3.48 -3.36
CA ILE A 85 3.98 -2.27 -2.52
C ILE A 85 4.41 -2.61 -1.09
N LYS A 86 5.22 -1.73 -0.52
CA LYS A 86 5.61 -1.71 0.89
C LYS A 86 5.48 -0.30 1.46
N ARG A 87 4.95 -0.18 2.67
CA ARG A 87 4.88 1.10 3.40
C ARG A 87 5.88 1.08 4.55
N GLU A 88 6.82 2.01 4.53
CA GLU A 88 7.82 2.18 5.59
C GLU A 88 7.84 3.64 6.06
N LYS A 89 7.67 3.87 7.35
CA LYS A 89 7.72 5.23 7.97
C LYS A 89 6.85 6.25 7.25
N GLY A 90 5.64 5.86 6.85
CA GLY A 90 4.67 6.73 6.17
C GLY A 90 4.92 6.92 4.67
N LYS A 91 5.97 6.36 4.10
CA LYS A 91 6.28 6.42 2.66
C LYS A 91 5.98 5.10 1.98
N TYR A 92 5.66 5.17 0.70
CA TYR A 92 5.36 4.00 -0.12
C TYR A 92 6.49 3.68 -1.09
N PHE A 93 6.74 2.41 -1.28
CA PHE A 93 7.80 1.89 -2.15
C PHE A 93 7.29 0.72 -2.96
N LEU A 94 7.83 0.53 -4.16
CA LEU A 94 7.81 -0.75 -4.85
C LEU A 94 9.12 -1.46 -4.53
N VAL A 95 9.02 -2.70 -4.06
CA VAL A 95 10.17 -3.45 -3.55
C VAL A 95 10.28 -4.79 -4.28
N THR A 96 11.47 -5.08 -4.76
CA THR A 96 11.88 -6.39 -5.29
C THR A 96 13.05 -6.93 -4.47
N PRO A 97 13.53 -8.15 -4.65
CA PRO A 97 14.71 -8.63 -3.93
C PRO A 97 15.98 -7.82 -4.17
N VAL A 98 16.05 -7.05 -5.27
CA VAL A 98 17.27 -6.36 -5.71
C VAL A 98 17.19 -4.84 -5.66
N GLU A 99 15.99 -4.26 -5.60
CA GLU A 99 15.79 -2.81 -5.63
C GLU A 99 14.56 -2.37 -4.82
N LYS A 100 14.63 -1.15 -4.28
CA LYS A 100 13.53 -0.44 -3.65
C LYS A 100 13.44 0.95 -4.25
N VAL A 101 12.27 1.28 -4.82
CA VAL A 101 12.01 2.59 -5.43
C VAL A 101 10.83 3.27 -4.74
N GLY A 102 10.96 4.57 -4.46
CA GLY A 102 9.89 5.37 -3.88
C GLY A 102 8.80 5.68 -4.90
N ILE A 103 7.56 5.73 -4.46
CA ILE A 103 6.41 6.16 -5.25
C ILE A 103 5.55 7.15 -4.45
N THR A 104 4.74 7.94 -5.14
CA THR A 104 3.76 8.84 -4.53
C THR A 104 2.41 8.14 -4.42
N VAL A 105 1.78 8.23 -3.25
CA VAL A 105 0.40 7.77 -3.02
C VAL A 105 -0.35 8.92 -2.36
N ASP A 106 -1.42 9.38 -2.99
CA ASP A 106 -2.14 10.60 -2.54
C ASP A 106 -2.86 10.38 -1.20
N ASP A 107 -3.31 9.14 -0.94
CA ASP A 107 -4.03 8.76 0.27
C ASP A 107 -3.59 7.34 0.69
N VAL A 108 -4.26 6.31 0.18
CA VAL A 108 -3.94 4.90 0.36
C VAL A 108 -3.80 4.19 -0.98
N PRO A 109 -3.06 3.06 -1.08
CA PRO A 109 -2.71 2.47 -2.36
C PRO A 109 -3.85 1.74 -3.05
N PHE A 110 -4.95 1.43 -2.35
CA PHE A 110 -6.05 0.64 -2.88
C PHE A 110 -7.40 1.34 -2.69
N VAL A 111 -8.38 0.91 -3.48
CA VAL A 111 -9.79 1.26 -3.32
C VAL A 111 -10.60 -0.02 -3.18
N ALA A 112 -11.37 -0.16 -2.10
CA ALA A 112 -12.37 -1.21 -1.96
C ALA A 112 -13.61 -0.78 -2.75
N THR A 113 -13.80 -1.42 -3.91
CA THR A 113 -14.81 -1.03 -4.91
C THR A 113 -16.14 -1.74 -4.73
N ASP A 114 -16.16 -2.80 -3.93
CA ASP A 114 -17.36 -3.54 -3.59
C ASP A 114 -17.14 -4.40 -2.33
N PHE A 115 -18.23 -4.91 -1.77
CA PHE A 115 -18.19 -5.96 -0.75
C PHE A 115 -19.44 -6.85 -0.82
N ASP A 116 -19.28 -8.09 -0.40
CA ASP A 116 -20.35 -9.05 -0.19
C ASP A 116 -20.68 -9.19 1.29
N VAL A 117 -21.96 -9.43 1.59
CA VAL A 117 -22.42 -9.78 2.94
C VAL A 117 -22.60 -11.28 3.00
N LEU A 118 -21.70 -11.96 3.68
CA LEU A 118 -21.72 -13.41 3.85
C LEU A 118 -22.25 -13.77 5.24
N LYS A 119 -22.69 -15.01 5.41
CA LYS A 119 -22.98 -15.61 6.71
C LYS A 119 -22.10 -16.84 6.89
N GLU A 120 -21.27 -16.81 7.92
CA GLU A 120 -20.44 -17.93 8.35
C GLU A 120 -20.86 -18.30 9.77
N ASP A 121 -21.37 -19.53 9.96
CA ASP A 121 -21.91 -20.01 11.25
C ASP A 121 -22.89 -19.02 11.92
N GLU A 122 -23.84 -18.48 11.14
CA GLU A 122 -24.83 -17.45 11.53
C GLU A 122 -24.21 -16.06 11.86
N VAL A 123 -22.91 -15.89 11.75
CA VAL A 123 -22.22 -14.61 11.94
C VAL A 123 -22.09 -13.88 10.60
N GLN A 124 -22.48 -12.59 10.61
CA GLN A 124 -22.27 -11.72 9.43
C GLN A 124 -20.80 -11.49 9.19
N VAL A 125 -20.36 -11.62 7.94
CA VAL A 125 -19.00 -11.33 7.47
C VAL A 125 -19.08 -10.40 6.26
N LEU A 126 -18.40 -9.26 6.33
CA LEU A 126 -18.28 -8.29 5.25
C LEU A 126 -16.99 -8.59 4.47
N HIS A 127 -17.13 -9.11 3.25
CA HIS A 127 -16.03 -9.53 2.40
C HIS A 127 -15.77 -8.48 1.32
N PHE A 128 -14.70 -7.70 1.47
CA PHE A 128 -14.34 -6.59 0.57
C PHE A 128 -13.48 -7.04 -0.60
N ILE A 129 -13.66 -6.37 -1.73
CA ILE A 129 -12.92 -6.59 -2.98
C ILE A 129 -12.31 -5.26 -3.42
N THR A 130 -11.01 -5.25 -3.71
CA THR A 130 -10.30 -4.06 -4.14
C THR A 130 -10.23 -3.91 -5.66
N ASN A 131 -9.92 -2.69 -6.13
CA ASN A 131 -9.67 -2.35 -7.53
C ASN A 131 -8.52 -3.14 -8.19
N VAL A 132 -7.65 -3.78 -7.42
CA VAL A 132 -6.56 -4.65 -7.90
C VAL A 132 -6.88 -6.13 -7.75
N GLY A 133 -8.08 -6.47 -7.23
CA GLY A 133 -8.58 -7.83 -7.06
C GLY A 133 -8.06 -8.53 -5.80
N ASP A 134 -7.61 -7.79 -4.80
CA ASP A 134 -7.39 -8.33 -3.46
C ASP A 134 -8.73 -8.47 -2.75
N CYS A 135 -8.89 -9.54 -1.96
CA CYS A 135 -10.10 -9.80 -1.18
C CYS A 135 -9.74 -9.94 0.29
N VAL A 136 -10.57 -9.40 1.18
CA VAL A 136 -10.38 -9.48 2.63
C VAL A 136 -11.72 -9.44 3.36
N SER A 137 -11.86 -10.26 4.40
CA SER A 137 -13.01 -10.20 5.32
C SER A 137 -12.70 -9.25 6.48
N ALA A 138 -13.58 -8.28 6.70
CA ALA A 138 -13.44 -7.36 7.83
C ALA A 138 -13.49 -8.15 9.14
N SER A 139 -12.46 -7.98 9.96
CA SER A 139 -12.25 -8.71 11.22
C SER A 139 -11.30 -7.90 12.12
N PRO A 140 -11.05 -8.31 13.37
CA PRO A 140 -10.04 -7.66 14.20
C PRO A 140 -8.65 -7.56 13.58
N ASP A 141 -8.27 -8.52 12.73
CA ASP A 141 -6.99 -8.52 12.01
C ASP A 141 -7.02 -7.61 10.76
N TYR A 142 -8.20 -7.36 10.20
CA TYR A 142 -8.47 -6.51 9.03
C TYR A 142 -9.57 -5.48 9.37
N PRO A 143 -9.26 -4.52 10.25
CA PRO A 143 -10.27 -3.59 10.76
C PRO A 143 -10.74 -2.60 9.71
N ILE A 144 -12.02 -2.21 9.86
CA ILE A 144 -12.58 -1.01 9.26
C ILE A 144 -12.34 0.16 10.21
N ARG A 145 -11.92 1.30 9.69
CA ARG A 145 -11.82 2.56 10.41
C ARG A 145 -12.37 3.70 9.58
N VAL A 146 -12.85 4.74 10.21
CA VAL A 146 -13.35 5.94 9.55
C VAL A 146 -12.60 7.16 10.08
N GLU A 147 -11.95 7.88 9.18
CA GLU A 147 -11.40 9.21 9.47
C GLU A 147 -12.39 10.28 9.03
N ARG A 148 -12.37 11.41 9.69
CA ARG A 148 -13.20 12.56 9.30
C ARG A 148 -12.31 13.73 8.91
N HIS A 149 -12.68 14.35 7.80
CA HIS A 149 -11.98 15.55 7.38
C HIS A 149 -12.15 16.65 8.45
N PRO A 150 -11.06 17.26 8.96
CA PRO A 150 -11.12 18.11 10.16
C PRO A 150 -11.96 19.37 9.98
N VAL A 151 -12.19 19.82 8.75
CA VAL A 151 -12.95 21.04 8.45
C VAL A 151 -14.36 20.72 7.95
N SER A 152 -14.51 19.80 6.98
CA SER A 152 -15.82 19.47 6.38
C SER A 152 -16.60 18.43 7.15
N GLY A 153 -15.94 17.63 8.02
CA GLY A 153 -16.55 16.48 8.68
C GLY A 153 -16.79 15.28 7.75
N GLU A 154 -16.42 15.37 6.47
CA GLU A 154 -16.64 14.32 5.48
C GLU A 154 -15.92 13.03 5.90
N PRO A 155 -16.64 11.87 5.94
CA PRO A 155 -16.04 10.61 6.33
C PRO A 155 -15.17 10.04 5.21
N SER A 156 -14.02 9.48 5.58
CA SER A 156 -13.15 8.68 4.74
C SER A 156 -13.02 7.30 5.39
N PRO A 157 -13.77 6.30 4.92
CA PRO A 157 -13.72 4.94 5.46
C PRO A 157 -12.59 4.14 4.81
N TYR A 158 -11.86 3.38 5.63
CA TYR A 158 -10.75 2.53 5.20
C TYR A 158 -10.90 1.12 5.74
N ILE A 159 -10.33 0.16 5.03
CA ILE A 159 -10.16 -1.21 5.49
C ILE A 159 -8.71 -1.66 5.31
N LEU A 160 -8.15 -2.34 6.31
CA LEU A 160 -6.83 -2.94 6.20
C LEU A 160 -6.88 -4.13 5.22
N ILE A 161 -5.98 -4.16 4.23
CA ILE A 161 -5.94 -5.21 3.21
C ILE A 161 -4.83 -6.22 3.49
N ARG A 162 -3.61 -5.75 3.76
CA ARG A 162 -2.47 -6.60 4.09
C ARG A 162 -1.34 -5.78 4.73
N ALA A 163 -0.62 -6.37 5.67
CA ALA A 163 0.44 -5.71 6.44
C ALA A 163 -0.06 -4.36 7.02
N ASN A 164 0.44 -3.24 6.53
CA ASN A 164 0.00 -1.90 6.89
C ASN A 164 -0.52 -1.10 5.68
N LEU A 165 -1.05 -1.81 4.68
CA LEU A 165 -1.63 -1.24 3.47
C LEU A 165 -3.15 -1.31 3.55
N GLU A 166 -3.79 -0.19 3.33
CA GLU A 166 -5.23 0.00 3.44
C GLU A 166 -5.86 0.27 2.06
N ALA A 167 -7.16 0.05 1.98
CA ALA A 167 -8.01 0.51 0.89
C ALA A 167 -9.00 1.57 1.39
N LEU A 168 -9.19 2.62 0.62
CA LEU A 168 -10.33 3.53 0.79
C LEU A 168 -11.60 2.79 0.32
N ILE A 169 -12.60 2.69 1.16
CA ILE A 169 -13.90 2.15 0.77
C ILE A 169 -14.58 3.22 -0.09
N ASP A 170 -14.95 2.87 -1.33
CA ASP A 170 -15.54 3.82 -2.25
C ASP A 170 -16.90 4.32 -1.75
N ARG A 171 -17.35 5.44 -2.29
CA ARG A 171 -18.56 6.12 -1.82
C ARG A 171 -19.81 5.24 -1.93
N LYS A 172 -19.93 4.47 -3.00
CA LYS A 172 -21.06 3.55 -3.24
C LYS A 172 -21.09 2.45 -2.18
N SER A 173 -19.93 1.82 -1.94
CA SER A 173 -19.79 0.76 -0.94
C SER A 173 -19.99 1.30 0.48
N PHE A 174 -19.54 2.52 0.75
CA PHE A 174 -19.74 3.16 2.04
C PHE A 174 -21.23 3.40 2.35
N TYR A 175 -22.02 3.86 1.39
CA TYR A 175 -23.46 4.00 1.60
C TYR A 175 -24.14 2.66 1.89
N ARG A 176 -23.80 1.61 1.14
CA ARG A 176 -24.28 0.25 1.42
C ARG A 176 -23.84 -0.27 2.80
N LEU A 177 -22.64 0.12 3.24
CA LEU A 177 -22.14 -0.20 4.57
C LEU A 177 -22.98 0.48 5.65
N VAL A 178 -23.32 1.76 5.45
CA VAL A 178 -24.18 2.53 6.37
C VAL A 178 -25.58 1.94 6.43
N ASP A 179 -26.13 1.45 5.32
CA ASP A 179 -27.45 0.77 5.29
C ASP A 179 -27.49 -0.51 6.15
N LEU A 180 -26.35 -1.14 6.40
CA LEU A 180 -26.19 -2.28 7.32
C LEU A 180 -25.95 -1.86 8.78
N GLY A 181 -25.82 -0.56 9.00
CA GLY A 181 -25.44 0.01 10.28
C GLY A 181 -26.49 -0.20 11.36
N VAL A 182 -26.02 -0.41 12.58
CA VAL A 182 -26.84 -0.51 13.79
C VAL A 182 -26.20 0.30 14.91
N HIS A 183 -27.01 0.70 15.89
CA HIS A 183 -26.50 1.27 17.13
C HIS A 183 -26.00 0.17 18.06
N HIS A 184 -24.81 0.35 18.58
CA HIS A 184 -24.25 -0.51 19.61
C HIS A 184 -23.46 0.38 20.58
N GLU A 185 -23.86 0.34 21.86
CA GLU A 185 -23.37 1.28 22.86
C GLU A 185 -23.55 2.73 22.39
N ASP A 186 -22.48 3.54 22.43
CA ASP A 186 -22.49 4.95 22.05
C ASP A 186 -22.17 5.18 20.56
N TRP A 187 -22.08 4.12 19.76
CA TRP A 187 -21.67 4.19 18.37
C TRP A 187 -22.72 3.65 17.42
N PHE A 188 -22.81 4.28 16.24
CA PHE A 188 -23.42 3.70 15.05
C PHE A 188 -22.31 3.06 14.20
N GLY A 189 -22.50 1.82 13.76
CA GLY A 189 -21.49 1.07 13.03
C GLY A 189 -22.01 -0.27 12.52
N VAL A 190 -21.11 -1.13 12.11
CA VAL A 190 -21.42 -2.41 11.47
C VAL A 190 -20.74 -3.57 12.17
N TRP A 191 -21.39 -4.72 12.15
CA TRP A 191 -20.81 -5.97 12.61
C TRP A 191 -20.18 -6.74 11.46
N SER A 192 -18.99 -7.31 11.69
CA SER A 192 -18.37 -8.30 10.81
C SER A 192 -17.48 -9.24 11.62
N SER A 193 -17.54 -10.53 11.31
CA SER A 193 -16.74 -11.58 11.97
C SER A 193 -16.84 -11.51 13.52
N GLY A 194 -18.04 -11.21 14.05
CA GLY A 194 -18.28 -11.08 15.47
C GLY A 194 -17.68 -9.83 16.14
N HIS A 195 -17.14 -8.89 15.36
CA HIS A 195 -16.58 -7.63 15.86
C HIS A 195 -17.39 -6.43 15.36
N PHE A 196 -17.56 -5.42 16.23
CA PHE A 196 -18.24 -4.18 15.88
C PHE A 196 -17.25 -3.12 15.44
N PHE A 197 -17.49 -2.50 14.28
CA PHE A 197 -16.72 -1.40 13.73
C PHE A 197 -17.55 -0.11 13.79
N GLY A 198 -17.18 0.80 14.69
CA GLY A 198 -17.82 2.11 14.83
C GLY A 198 -17.53 3.01 13.62
N ILE A 199 -18.57 3.62 13.09
CA ILE A 199 -18.49 4.59 11.99
C ILE A 199 -18.56 6.01 12.53
N ILE A 200 -19.52 6.27 13.44
CA ILE A 200 -19.79 7.59 13.98
C ILE A 200 -20.39 7.45 15.39
N PRO A 201 -20.07 8.37 16.33
CA PRO A 201 -20.79 8.42 17.61
C PRO A 201 -22.31 8.61 17.37
N SER A 202 -23.14 7.84 18.06
CA SER A 202 -24.60 7.88 17.88
C SER A 202 -25.21 9.26 18.10
N VAL A 203 -24.61 10.07 18.97
CA VAL A 203 -25.05 11.44 19.26
C VAL A 203 -24.82 12.42 18.11
N GLU A 204 -24.04 12.05 17.11
CA GLU A 204 -23.74 12.89 15.94
C GLU A 204 -24.59 12.52 14.71
N LEU A 205 -25.49 11.54 14.83
CA LEU A 205 -26.44 11.11 13.78
C LEU A 205 -27.78 11.89 13.83
N VAL A 206 -27.79 13.11 14.29
CA VAL A 206 -29.03 13.93 14.42
C VAL A 206 -29.32 14.66 13.11
#